data_8a236413aba8c29dadc7744149e4cde1
#
_entry.id   8a236413aba8c29dadc7744149e4cde1
#
_cell.length_a   1.000
_cell.length_b   1.000
_cell.length_c   1.000
_cell.angle_alpha   90.00
_cell.angle_beta   90.00
_cell.angle_gamma   90.00
#
_symmetry.space_group_name_H-M   'P 1'
#
loop_
_entity.id
_entity.type
_entity.pdbx_description
1 polymer ?
#
loop_
_entity_poly.entity_id
_entity_poly.type
_entity_poly.pdbx_seq_one_letter_code
_entity_poly.pdbx_strand_id
1 'polypeptide(L)'
;MADDDDSADKTEDPSQKHLDEALERGDVVKSQEVSTWFVIAGGTLVLSTFSGSIGGGIMMPMRNLIENSWMIHADGPGLLDLAQSLEYALIAALGVPFLMMMIAAIAGNMVQHQLVWSTEGLTPHFSKISPVSGAKRIFGKQAAANFFKGLFKVIALGAVMTAILWPERHRLEAMVRFDPSVLLGITTSLTLRLLGAVVAMLAVVAIADYLFQYRQWYERQKMSLQEMKEEFKQSEGDPQVKGRIRQLRQARMKKRMMAAVPKASVVITNPTHYAVALSYERGMSAPVCVAKGVDTLALKIREIAGKHDIPIVENVPLARALYATVEIDAEIPVEHYHAVAEIIGYVMSLKRGLSGRRA
;
A
#
# COMPACT_ATOMS: atom_id res chain seq x y z
N MET A 1 -8.22 12.32 -28.15
CA MET A 1 -7.37 13.52 -28.37
C MET A 1 -7.19 14.30 -27.07
N ALA A 2 -7.51 13.72 -25.91
CA ALA A 2 -7.39 14.37 -24.59
C ALA A 2 -6.29 13.77 -23.69
N ASP A 3 -5.61 12.70 -24.11
CA ASP A 3 -4.63 12.00 -23.28
C ASP A 3 -3.15 12.41 -23.52
N ASP A 4 -2.88 13.22 -24.54
CA ASP A 4 -1.48 13.60 -24.86
C ASP A 4 -1.01 14.91 -24.18
N ASP A 5 -1.92 15.75 -23.67
CA ASP A 5 -1.56 17.03 -23.01
C ASP A 5 -1.22 16.85 -21.51
N ASP A 6 -1.67 15.75 -20.91
CA ASP A 6 -1.50 15.51 -19.45
C ASP A 6 -0.13 14.87 -19.12
N SER A 7 0.58 14.36 -20.12
CA SER A 7 1.88 13.67 -19.91
C SER A 7 3.08 14.63 -19.82
N ALA A 8 2.95 15.87 -20.26
CA ALA A 8 4.06 16.84 -20.26
C ALA A 8 4.38 17.43 -18.89
N ASP A 9 3.44 17.34 -17.93
CA ASP A 9 3.57 17.93 -16.59
C ASP A 9 3.83 16.92 -15.45
N LYS A 10 3.96 15.63 -15.76
CA LYS A 10 4.19 14.58 -14.75
C LYS A 10 5.67 14.45 -14.41
N THR A 11 6.17 15.35 -13.58
CA THR A 11 7.59 15.43 -13.19
C THR A 11 7.87 14.89 -11.79
N GLU A 12 6.84 14.83 -10.94
CA GLU A 12 6.98 14.48 -9.54
C GLU A 12 6.94 12.96 -9.31
N ASP A 13 7.70 12.49 -8.34
CA ASP A 13 7.71 11.09 -7.96
C ASP A 13 6.36 10.67 -7.36
N PRO A 14 5.88 9.43 -7.68
CA PRO A 14 4.61 8.95 -7.17
C PRO A 14 4.62 8.81 -5.65
N SER A 15 3.52 9.19 -5.00
CA SER A 15 3.33 8.94 -3.58
C SER A 15 3.14 7.45 -3.28
N GLN A 16 3.38 7.02 -2.04
CA GLN A 16 3.14 5.63 -1.64
C GLN A 16 1.68 5.23 -1.85
N LYS A 17 0.75 6.12 -1.56
CA LYS A 17 -0.69 5.89 -1.77
C LYS A 17 -1.01 5.66 -3.25
N HIS A 18 -0.42 6.46 -4.15
CA HIS A 18 -0.61 6.30 -5.59
C HIS A 18 -0.09 4.95 -6.10
N LEU A 19 1.05 4.49 -5.56
CA LEU A 19 1.61 3.17 -5.87
C LEU A 19 0.72 2.03 -5.34
N ASP A 20 0.16 2.18 -4.14
CA ASP A 20 -0.76 1.19 -3.56
C ASP A 20 -2.07 1.12 -4.36
N GLU A 21 -2.61 2.26 -4.80
CA GLU A 21 -3.78 2.31 -5.69
C GLU A 21 -3.50 1.70 -7.07
N ALA A 22 -2.29 1.88 -7.62
CA ALA A 22 -1.87 1.23 -8.86
C ALA A 22 -1.83 -0.30 -8.69
N LEU A 23 -1.32 -0.77 -7.54
CA LEU A 23 -1.30 -2.19 -7.17
C LEU A 23 -2.72 -2.76 -7.08
N GLU A 24 -3.66 -2.07 -6.40
CA GLU A 24 -5.05 -2.50 -6.28
C GLU A 24 -5.76 -2.58 -7.65
N ARG A 25 -5.46 -1.66 -8.56
CA ARG A 25 -5.95 -1.67 -9.95
C ARG A 25 -5.33 -2.76 -10.80
N GLY A 26 -4.25 -3.40 -10.33
CA GLY A 26 -3.53 -4.42 -11.07
C GLY A 26 -2.49 -3.87 -12.06
N ASP A 27 -2.16 -2.57 -11.98
CA ASP A 27 -1.08 -1.97 -12.76
C ASP A 27 0.25 -2.20 -12.04
N VAL A 28 0.89 -3.32 -12.39
CA VAL A 28 2.13 -3.78 -11.80
C VAL A 28 3.21 -3.95 -12.86
N VAL A 29 4.46 -3.95 -12.41
CA VAL A 29 5.58 -4.28 -13.30
C VAL A 29 5.49 -5.75 -13.70
N LYS A 30 5.43 -6.00 -15.00
CA LYS A 30 5.37 -7.35 -15.56
C LYS A 30 6.33 -7.49 -16.73
N SER A 31 7.37 -8.29 -16.53
CA SER A 31 8.27 -8.74 -17.59
C SER A 31 7.93 -10.18 -17.97
N GLN A 32 7.57 -10.39 -19.22
CA GLN A 32 7.33 -11.74 -19.75
C GLN A 32 8.62 -12.55 -19.81
N GLU A 33 9.77 -11.90 -19.96
CA GLU A 33 11.08 -12.53 -20.01
C GLU A 33 11.44 -13.21 -18.70
N VAL A 34 11.14 -12.55 -17.57
CA VAL A 34 11.34 -13.14 -16.23
C VAL A 34 10.49 -14.39 -16.04
N SER A 35 9.19 -14.34 -16.38
CA SER A 35 8.31 -15.50 -16.26
C SER A 35 8.79 -16.65 -17.17
N THR A 36 9.21 -16.35 -18.39
CA THR A 36 9.77 -17.34 -19.34
C THR A 36 11.06 -17.94 -18.81
N TRP A 37 11.94 -17.12 -18.23
CA TRP A 37 13.19 -17.58 -17.62
C TRP A 37 12.94 -18.57 -16.48
N PHE A 38 12.01 -18.27 -15.57
CA PHE A 38 11.67 -19.17 -14.48
C PHE A 38 11.15 -20.52 -14.95
N VAL A 39 10.33 -20.54 -16.00
CA VAL A 39 9.80 -21.78 -16.56
C VAL A 39 10.93 -22.60 -17.22
N ILE A 40 11.81 -21.97 -18.01
CA ILE A 40 12.92 -22.68 -18.68
C ILE A 40 13.96 -23.14 -17.65
N ALA A 41 14.29 -22.31 -16.67
CA ALA A 41 15.20 -22.69 -15.57
C ALA A 41 14.64 -23.82 -14.72
N GLY A 42 13.35 -23.74 -14.38
CA GLY A 42 12.62 -24.82 -13.70
C GLY A 42 12.63 -26.12 -14.49
N GLY A 43 12.33 -26.07 -15.78
CA GLY A 43 12.38 -27.23 -16.68
C GLY A 43 13.79 -27.82 -16.78
N THR A 44 14.82 -26.98 -16.85
CA THR A 44 16.21 -27.42 -16.84
C THR A 44 16.58 -28.12 -15.53
N LEU A 45 16.15 -27.55 -14.40
CA LEU A 45 16.34 -28.14 -13.08
C LEU A 45 15.65 -29.50 -12.96
N VAL A 46 14.39 -29.59 -13.39
CA VAL A 46 13.62 -30.84 -13.43
C VAL A 46 14.33 -31.91 -14.27
N LEU A 47 14.76 -31.55 -15.50
CA LEU A 47 15.47 -32.48 -16.37
C LEU A 47 16.82 -32.90 -15.77
N SER A 48 17.57 -31.99 -15.16
CA SER A 48 18.87 -32.35 -14.54
C SER A 48 18.71 -33.29 -13.34
N THR A 49 17.64 -33.15 -12.57
CA THR A 49 17.44 -33.89 -11.32
C THR A 49 16.63 -35.16 -11.53
N PHE A 50 15.60 -35.13 -12.36
CA PHE A 50 14.59 -36.20 -12.47
C PHE A 50 14.63 -36.96 -13.79
N SER A 51 15.56 -36.66 -14.72
CA SER A 51 15.60 -37.35 -16.01
C SER A 51 15.69 -38.88 -15.89
N GLY A 52 16.49 -39.39 -14.96
CA GLY A 52 16.63 -40.81 -14.68
C GLY A 52 15.36 -41.44 -14.10
N SER A 53 14.73 -40.80 -13.13
CA SER A 53 13.50 -41.26 -12.48
C SER A 53 12.29 -41.17 -13.43
N ILE A 54 12.17 -40.08 -14.20
CA ILE A 54 11.14 -39.96 -15.25
C ILE A 54 11.30 -41.04 -16.29
N GLY A 55 12.53 -41.24 -16.81
CA GLY A 55 12.84 -42.24 -17.81
C GLY A 55 12.51 -43.64 -17.29
N GLY A 56 12.99 -44.02 -16.10
CA GLY A 56 12.72 -45.30 -15.49
C GLY A 56 11.25 -45.52 -15.15
N GLY A 57 10.60 -44.46 -14.60
CA GLY A 57 9.18 -44.51 -14.23
C GLY A 57 8.22 -44.69 -15.43
N ILE A 58 8.62 -44.26 -16.63
CA ILE A 58 7.85 -44.44 -17.85
C ILE A 58 8.27 -45.76 -18.55
N MET A 59 9.57 -46.00 -18.64
CA MET A 59 10.11 -47.15 -19.40
C MET A 59 9.75 -48.48 -18.77
N MET A 60 9.78 -48.58 -17.43
CA MET A 60 9.46 -49.85 -16.76
C MET A 60 8.02 -50.34 -17.00
N PRO A 61 6.97 -49.50 -16.79
CA PRO A 61 5.60 -49.90 -17.09
C PRO A 61 5.40 -50.22 -18.58
N MET A 62 6.02 -49.47 -19.50
CA MET A 62 5.93 -49.73 -20.94
C MET A 62 6.59 -51.04 -21.32
N ARG A 63 7.77 -51.32 -20.77
CA ARG A 63 8.47 -52.57 -20.94
C ARG A 63 7.65 -53.74 -20.44
N ASN A 64 7.10 -53.62 -19.23
CA ASN A 64 6.25 -54.64 -18.60
C ASN A 64 5.00 -54.92 -19.46
N LEU A 65 4.39 -53.88 -20.03
CA LEU A 65 3.27 -53.99 -20.96
C LEU A 65 3.61 -54.82 -22.20
N ILE A 66 4.80 -54.57 -22.80
CA ILE A 66 5.25 -55.26 -24.01
C ILE A 66 5.64 -56.73 -23.68
N GLU A 67 6.45 -56.93 -22.62
CA GLU A 67 6.94 -58.25 -22.23
C GLU A 67 5.80 -59.19 -21.80
N ASN A 68 4.75 -58.66 -21.15
CA ASN A 68 3.64 -59.44 -20.63
C ASN A 68 2.32 -59.22 -21.39
N SER A 69 2.41 -58.72 -22.65
CA SER A 69 1.23 -58.43 -23.49
C SER A 69 0.30 -59.63 -23.65
N TRP A 70 0.83 -60.83 -23.66
CA TRP A 70 0.11 -62.08 -23.80
C TRP A 70 -0.68 -62.47 -22.52
N MET A 71 -0.36 -61.94 -21.36
CA MET A 71 -1.06 -62.13 -20.10
C MET A 71 -2.19 -61.15 -19.85
N ILE A 72 -2.30 -60.10 -20.66
CA ILE A 72 -3.30 -59.05 -20.48
C ILE A 72 -4.67 -59.62 -20.83
N HIS A 73 -5.55 -59.67 -19.84
CA HIS A 73 -6.94 -60.04 -20.08
C HIS A 73 -7.66 -58.90 -20.79
N ALA A 74 -8.11 -59.13 -22.01
CA ALA A 74 -8.80 -58.16 -22.85
C ALA A 74 -10.30 -58.03 -22.50
N ASP A 75 -10.70 -58.40 -21.28
CA ASP A 75 -12.01 -58.15 -20.72
C ASP A 75 -12.11 -56.77 -20.08
N GLY A 76 -13.31 -56.27 -19.81
CA GLY A 76 -13.53 -54.93 -19.26
C GLY A 76 -12.79 -54.67 -17.94
N PRO A 77 -12.83 -55.56 -16.96
CA PRO A 77 -12.08 -55.40 -15.70
C PRO A 77 -10.56 -55.39 -15.91
N GLY A 78 -10.01 -56.32 -16.70
CA GLY A 78 -8.56 -56.41 -16.93
C GLY A 78 -7.99 -55.18 -17.62
N LEU A 79 -8.72 -54.59 -18.56
CA LEU A 79 -8.33 -53.33 -19.19
C LEU A 79 -8.39 -52.15 -18.24
N LEU A 80 -9.35 -52.12 -17.29
CA LEU A 80 -9.42 -51.06 -16.27
C LEU A 80 -8.26 -51.18 -15.28
N ASP A 81 -7.92 -52.38 -14.81
CA ASP A 81 -6.77 -52.59 -13.92
C ASP A 81 -5.45 -52.18 -14.59
N LEU A 82 -5.30 -52.51 -15.87
CA LEU A 82 -4.15 -52.04 -16.65
C LEU A 82 -4.10 -50.53 -16.75
N ALA A 83 -5.21 -49.88 -17.11
CA ALA A 83 -5.28 -48.41 -17.22
C ALA A 83 -4.94 -47.75 -15.89
N GLN A 84 -5.49 -48.22 -14.76
CA GLN A 84 -5.18 -47.70 -13.43
C GLN A 84 -3.70 -47.88 -13.07
N SER A 85 -3.10 -49.03 -13.36
CA SER A 85 -1.68 -49.30 -13.07
C SER A 85 -0.76 -48.35 -13.86
N LEU A 86 -1.08 -48.07 -15.12
CA LEU A 86 -0.36 -47.13 -15.95
C LEU A 86 -0.56 -45.67 -15.47
N GLU A 87 -1.77 -45.30 -15.09
CA GLU A 87 -2.08 -43.97 -14.53
C GLU A 87 -1.27 -43.73 -13.25
N TYR A 88 -1.26 -44.65 -12.29
CA TYR A 88 -0.47 -44.53 -11.07
C TYR A 88 1.04 -44.41 -11.37
N ALA A 89 1.55 -45.19 -12.31
CA ALA A 89 2.96 -45.11 -12.70
C ALA A 89 3.32 -43.75 -13.33
N LEU A 90 2.45 -43.24 -14.19
CA LEU A 90 2.62 -41.90 -14.80
C LEU A 90 2.53 -40.78 -13.76
N ILE A 91 1.55 -40.82 -12.86
CA ILE A 91 1.43 -39.80 -11.78
C ILE A 91 2.65 -39.87 -10.87
N ALA A 92 3.14 -41.04 -10.51
CA ALA A 92 4.34 -41.20 -9.69
C ALA A 92 5.60 -40.68 -10.39
N ALA A 93 5.73 -40.88 -11.69
CA ALA A 93 6.89 -40.46 -12.47
C ALA A 93 6.88 -38.91 -12.77
N LEU A 94 5.72 -38.34 -13.04
CA LEU A 94 5.56 -36.98 -13.54
C LEU A 94 5.02 -36.01 -12.49
N GLY A 95 4.39 -36.48 -11.41
CA GLY A 95 3.72 -35.61 -10.44
C GLY A 95 4.65 -34.59 -9.78
N VAL A 96 5.79 -35.06 -9.25
CA VAL A 96 6.79 -34.14 -8.65
C VAL A 96 7.40 -33.20 -9.69
N PRO A 97 7.85 -33.64 -10.88
CA PRO A 97 8.27 -32.79 -11.97
C PRO A 97 7.26 -31.70 -12.33
N PHE A 98 6.00 -32.06 -12.52
CA PHE A 98 4.95 -31.06 -12.84
C PHE A 98 4.70 -30.07 -11.70
N LEU A 99 4.72 -30.55 -10.45
CA LEU A 99 4.60 -29.67 -9.28
C LEU A 99 5.74 -28.66 -9.22
N MET A 100 6.98 -29.09 -9.48
CA MET A 100 8.13 -28.18 -9.52
C MET A 100 8.00 -27.14 -10.65
N MET A 101 7.54 -27.56 -11.84
CA MET A 101 7.29 -26.64 -12.95
C MET A 101 6.19 -25.61 -12.59
N MET A 102 5.13 -26.05 -11.94
CA MET A 102 4.06 -25.17 -11.47
C MET A 102 4.60 -24.16 -10.45
N ILE A 103 5.41 -24.60 -9.49
CA ILE A 103 6.06 -23.72 -8.51
C ILE A 103 6.98 -22.71 -9.23
N ALA A 104 7.77 -23.13 -10.21
CA ALA A 104 8.63 -22.26 -10.98
C ALA A 104 7.81 -21.20 -11.75
N ALA A 105 6.70 -21.58 -12.37
CA ALA A 105 5.83 -20.66 -13.08
C ALA A 105 5.17 -19.62 -12.14
N ILE A 106 4.74 -20.05 -10.95
CA ILE A 106 4.19 -19.17 -9.92
C ILE A 106 5.27 -18.23 -9.39
N ALA A 107 6.46 -18.76 -9.07
CA ALA A 107 7.59 -17.98 -8.58
C ALA A 107 8.02 -16.89 -9.57
N GLY A 108 8.01 -17.20 -10.87
CA GLY A 108 8.33 -16.24 -11.93
C GLY A 108 7.39 -15.03 -11.99
N ASN A 109 6.16 -15.16 -11.49
CA ASN A 109 5.26 -14.02 -11.35
C ASN A 109 5.40 -13.35 -9.98
N MET A 110 5.47 -14.13 -8.89
CA MET A 110 5.54 -13.59 -7.53
C MET A 110 6.82 -12.78 -7.22
N VAL A 111 7.93 -13.10 -7.89
CA VAL A 111 9.19 -12.34 -7.76
C VAL A 111 9.08 -10.93 -8.35
N GLN A 112 8.19 -10.72 -9.32
CA GLN A 112 8.05 -9.45 -10.00
C GLN A 112 7.12 -8.46 -9.27
N HIS A 113 6.06 -8.96 -8.64
CA HIS A 113 5.08 -8.17 -7.91
C HIS A 113 4.36 -9.03 -6.86
N GLN A 114 3.77 -8.38 -5.87
CA GLN A 114 2.92 -9.04 -4.88
C GLN A 114 1.69 -9.66 -5.54
N LEU A 115 1.04 -10.58 -4.82
CA LEU A 115 -0.20 -11.20 -5.32
C LEU A 115 -1.28 -10.12 -5.47
N VAL A 116 -1.71 -9.90 -6.71
CA VAL A 116 -2.73 -8.89 -7.04
C VAL A 116 -4.04 -9.60 -7.33
N TRP A 117 -5.08 -9.17 -6.65
CA TRP A 117 -6.45 -9.64 -6.86
C TRP A 117 -7.31 -8.50 -7.41
N SER A 118 -7.26 -8.28 -8.72
CA SER A 118 -8.04 -7.22 -9.37
C SER A 118 -9.09 -7.80 -10.31
N THR A 119 -10.33 -7.36 -10.16
CA THR A 119 -11.44 -7.69 -11.05
C THR A 119 -11.57 -6.73 -12.22
N GLU A 120 -10.85 -5.62 -12.20
CA GLU A 120 -10.94 -4.54 -13.19
C GLU A 120 -10.54 -5.01 -14.61
N GLY A 121 -9.57 -5.93 -14.68
CA GLY A 121 -9.15 -6.57 -15.94
C GLY A 121 -10.19 -7.48 -16.59
N LEU A 122 -11.22 -7.92 -15.84
CA LEU A 122 -12.30 -8.80 -16.32
C LEU A 122 -13.44 -8.03 -16.98
N THR A 123 -13.52 -6.72 -16.81
CA THR A 123 -14.55 -5.90 -17.42
C THR A 123 -14.31 -5.76 -18.93
N PRO A 124 -15.30 -6.10 -19.78
CA PRO A 124 -15.16 -5.99 -21.22
C PRO A 124 -15.10 -4.53 -21.67
N HIS A 125 -13.98 -4.13 -22.22
CA HIS A 125 -13.81 -2.78 -22.79
C HIS A 125 -13.95 -2.85 -24.31
N PHE A 126 -15.07 -2.42 -24.86
CA PHE A 126 -15.32 -2.41 -26.30
C PHE A 126 -14.33 -1.56 -27.09
N SER A 127 -13.69 -0.57 -26.46
CA SER A 127 -12.62 0.23 -27.09
C SER A 127 -11.39 -0.59 -27.48
N LYS A 128 -11.12 -1.72 -26.80
CA LYS A 128 -10.01 -2.62 -27.12
C LYS A 128 -10.25 -3.49 -28.36
N ILE A 129 -11.49 -3.53 -28.88
CA ILE A 129 -11.88 -4.36 -30.03
C ILE A 129 -11.86 -3.55 -31.35
N SER A 130 -11.55 -2.25 -31.31
CA SER A 130 -11.47 -1.40 -32.50
C SER A 130 -10.37 -1.85 -33.47
N PRO A 131 -10.69 -2.10 -34.77
CA PRO A 131 -9.69 -2.52 -35.77
C PRO A 131 -8.56 -1.50 -35.98
N VAL A 132 -8.85 -0.21 -35.83
CA VAL A 132 -7.89 0.88 -36.01
C VAL A 132 -6.86 0.88 -34.85
N SER A 133 -7.31 0.68 -33.62
CA SER A 133 -6.43 0.54 -32.46
C SER A 133 -5.61 -0.75 -32.55
N GLY A 134 -6.19 -1.83 -33.08
CA GLY A 134 -5.52 -3.08 -33.37
C GLY A 134 -4.38 -2.92 -34.39
N ALA A 135 -4.64 -2.25 -35.51
CA ALA A 135 -3.63 -1.96 -36.52
C ALA A 135 -2.49 -1.10 -35.97
N LYS A 136 -2.79 -0.04 -35.21
CA LYS A 136 -1.78 0.81 -34.55
C LYS A 136 -0.94 0.01 -33.53
N ARG A 137 -1.52 -0.99 -32.89
CA ARG A 137 -0.82 -1.87 -31.95
C ARG A 137 0.14 -2.84 -32.66
N ILE A 138 -0.24 -3.33 -33.87
CA ILE A 138 0.59 -4.28 -34.65
C ILE A 138 1.72 -3.54 -35.40
N PHE A 139 1.46 -2.34 -35.90
CA PHE A 139 2.42 -1.57 -36.72
C PHE A 139 3.03 -0.37 -36.00
N GLY A 140 2.77 -0.24 -34.68
CA GLY A 140 3.28 0.87 -33.87
C GLY A 140 4.75 0.69 -33.48
N LYS A 141 5.35 1.77 -32.94
CA LYS A 141 6.73 1.78 -32.45
C LYS A 141 7.01 0.68 -31.42
N GLN A 142 6.01 0.37 -30.58
CA GLN A 142 6.11 -0.69 -29.57
C GLN A 142 6.22 -2.09 -30.20
N ALA A 143 5.46 -2.34 -31.26
CA ALA A 143 5.53 -3.62 -31.98
C ALA A 143 6.89 -3.80 -32.67
N ALA A 144 7.41 -2.73 -33.30
CA ALA A 144 8.76 -2.75 -33.89
C ALA A 144 9.83 -3.02 -32.80
N ALA A 145 9.75 -2.36 -31.64
CA ALA A 145 10.67 -2.61 -30.52
C ALA A 145 10.61 -4.07 -30.04
N ASN A 146 9.41 -4.63 -29.91
CA ASN A 146 9.22 -6.03 -29.51
C ASN A 146 9.75 -7.01 -30.58
N PHE A 147 9.58 -6.68 -31.87
CA PHE A 147 10.14 -7.47 -32.96
C PHE A 147 11.68 -7.50 -32.89
N PHE A 148 12.34 -6.35 -32.73
CA PHE A 148 13.80 -6.30 -32.66
C PHE A 148 14.32 -6.99 -31.37
N LYS A 149 13.63 -6.88 -30.24
CA LYS A 149 13.94 -7.66 -29.03
C LYS A 149 13.86 -9.18 -29.30
N GLY A 150 12.81 -9.62 -30.00
CA GLY A 150 12.64 -11.02 -30.41
C GLY A 150 13.75 -11.50 -31.36
N LEU A 151 14.05 -10.72 -32.37
CA LEU A 151 15.11 -11.01 -33.32
C LEU A 151 16.48 -11.12 -32.64
N PHE A 152 16.80 -10.19 -31.77
CA PHE A 152 18.04 -10.21 -30.96
C PHE A 152 18.15 -11.51 -30.12
N LYS A 153 17.06 -11.93 -29.47
CA LYS A 153 17.03 -13.19 -28.69
C LYS A 153 17.31 -14.41 -29.57
N VAL A 154 16.69 -14.48 -30.77
CA VAL A 154 16.91 -15.61 -31.66
C VAL A 154 18.36 -15.66 -32.13
N ILE A 155 18.94 -14.51 -32.47
CA ILE A 155 20.35 -14.41 -32.87
C ILE A 155 21.28 -14.80 -31.71
N ALA A 156 21.03 -14.29 -30.53
CA ALA A 156 21.84 -14.61 -29.34
C ALA A 156 21.72 -16.10 -28.96
N LEU A 157 20.53 -16.68 -29.05
CA LEU A 157 20.31 -18.11 -28.82
C LEU A 157 21.06 -18.95 -29.85
N GLY A 158 20.95 -18.59 -31.14
CA GLY A 158 21.68 -19.24 -32.22
C GLY A 158 23.20 -19.18 -32.04
N ALA A 159 23.73 -18.03 -31.62
CA ALA A 159 25.14 -17.86 -31.31
C ALA A 159 25.59 -18.76 -30.15
N VAL A 160 24.83 -18.81 -29.07
CA VAL A 160 25.12 -19.68 -27.91
C VAL A 160 25.08 -21.16 -28.32
N MET A 161 24.06 -21.58 -29.06
CA MET A 161 23.95 -22.95 -29.55
C MET A 161 25.15 -23.32 -30.46
N THR A 162 25.50 -22.44 -31.38
CA THR A 162 26.64 -22.64 -32.28
C THR A 162 27.95 -22.71 -31.49
N ALA A 163 28.17 -21.83 -30.54
CA ALA A 163 29.37 -21.84 -29.67
C ALA A 163 29.56 -23.16 -28.92
N ILE A 164 28.46 -23.78 -28.46
CA ILE A 164 28.48 -25.05 -27.71
C ILE A 164 28.60 -26.25 -28.66
N LEU A 165 27.83 -26.28 -29.74
CA LEU A 165 27.76 -27.45 -30.64
C LEU A 165 28.94 -27.51 -31.62
N TRP A 166 29.46 -26.40 -32.05
CA TRP A 166 30.55 -26.38 -33.06
C TRP A 166 31.82 -27.12 -32.63
N PRO A 167 32.28 -27.00 -31.37
CA PRO A 167 33.42 -27.80 -30.88
C PRO A 167 33.14 -29.31 -30.85
N GLU A 168 31.86 -29.68 -30.62
CA GLU A 168 31.45 -31.09 -30.45
C GLU A 168 31.13 -31.78 -31.80
N ARG A 169 31.23 -31.08 -32.94
CA ARG A 169 30.85 -31.62 -34.29
C ARG A 169 31.54 -32.93 -34.62
N HIS A 170 32.84 -33.07 -34.31
CA HIS A 170 33.58 -34.30 -34.59
C HIS A 170 33.16 -35.49 -33.70
N ARG A 171 32.70 -35.21 -32.47
CA ARG A 171 32.09 -36.22 -31.61
C ARG A 171 30.72 -36.66 -32.14
N LEU A 172 29.94 -35.71 -32.67
CA LEU A 172 28.64 -36.01 -33.26
C LEU A 172 28.78 -36.91 -34.49
N GLU A 173 29.80 -36.70 -35.35
CA GLU A 173 30.12 -37.53 -36.47
C GLU A 173 30.53 -38.96 -36.04
N ALA A 174 31.24 -39.09 -34.89
CA ALA A 174 31.66 -40.37 -34.38
C ALA A 174 30.53 -41.13 -33.62
N MET A 175 29.42 -40.49 -33.27
CA MET A 175 28.31 -41.10 -32.53
C MET A 175 27.66 -42.31 -33.23
N VAL A 176 27.72 -42.34 -34.57
CA VAL A 176 27.20 -43.49 -35.37
C VAL A 176 27.91 -44.81 -35.01
N ARG A 177 29.07 -44.76 -34.39
CA ARG A 177 29.89 -45.93 -34.02
C ARG A 177 29.80 -46.30 -32.52
N PHE A 178 29.06 -45.50 -31.71
CA PHE A 178 28.96 -45.73 -30.29
C PHE A 178 27.85 -46.71 -29.94
N ASP A 179 28.01 -47.40 -28.83
CA ASP A 179 26.96 -48.18 -28.22
C ASP A 179 25.77 -47.26 -27.81
N PRO A 180 24.51 -47.71 -28.05
CA PRO A 180 23.31 -46.93 -27.67
C PRO A 180 23.30 -46.46 -26.20
N SER A 181 23.87 -47.21 -25.28
CA SER A 181 23.96 -46.84 -23.87
C SER A 181 24.84 -45.63 -23.61
N VAL A 182 25.97 -45.51 -24.36
CA VAL A 182 26.91 -44.39 -24.29
C VAL A 182 26.30 -43.13 -24.98
N LEU A 183 25.53 -43.34 -26.07
CA LEU A 183 24.85 -42.23 -26.76
C LEU A 183 23.89 -41.49 -25.86
N LEU A 184 23.15 -42.20 -25.00
CA LEU A 184 22.20 -41.58 -24.09
C LEU A 184 22.88 -40.64 -23.11
N GLY A 185 24.03 -41.06 -22.52
CA GLY A 185 24.83 -40.24 -21.61
C GLY A 185 25.39 -38.98 -22.28
N ILE A 186 25.92 -39.11 -23.50
CA ILE A 186 26.46 -37.98 -24.27
C ILE A 186 25.35 -36.99 -24.60
N THR A 187 24.21 -37.47 -25.10
CA THR A 187 23.06 -36.62 -25.46
C THR A 187 22.52 -35.87 -24.25
N THR A 188 22.37 -36.57 -23.11
CA THR A 188 21.92 -35.93 -21.86
C THR A 188 22.89 -34.84 -21.41
N SER A 189 24.21 -35.10 -21.42
CA SER A 189 25.21 -34.13 -21.00
C SER A 189 25.25 -32.89 -21.92
N LEU A 190 25.15 -33.09 -23.25
CA LEU A 190 25.07 -31.99 -24.21
C LEU A 190 23.79 -31.18 -24.06
N THR A 191 22.67 -31.82 -23.88
CA THR A 191 21.36 -31.18 -23.65
C THR A 191 21.40 -30.33 -22.39
N LEU A 192 21.92 -30.82 -21.27
CA LEU A 192 22.04 -30.08 -20.03
C LEU A 192 23.00 -28.89 -20.14
N ARG A 193 24.12 -29.03 -20.87
CA ARG A 193 25.03 -27.91 -21.16
C ARG A 193 24.34 -26.83 -21.99
N LEU A 194 23.62 -27.21 -23.03
CA LEU A 194 22.87 -26.28 -23.87
C LEU A 194 21.79 -25.57 -23.05
N LEU A 195 20.97 -26.29 -22.30
CA LEU A 195 19.93 -25.71 -21.46
C LEU A 195 20.52 -24.78 -20.39
N GLY A 196 21.62 -25.18 -19.74
CA GLY A 196 22.31 -24.33 -18.77
C GLY A 196 22.80 -23.01 -19.37
N ALA A 197 23.40 -23.06 -20.57
CA ALA A 197 23.85 -21.87 -21.26
C ALA A 197 22.69 -20.97 -21.73
N VAL A 198 21.59 -21.58 -22.21
CA VAL A 198 20.36 -20.87 -22.55
C VAL A 198 19.77 -20.19 -21.33
N VAL A 199 19.69 -20.88 -20.19
CA VAL A 199 19.20 -20.30 -18.91
C VAL A 199 20.08 -19.12 -18.49
N ALA A 200 21.41 -19.25 -18.58
CA ALA A 200 22.33 -18.17 -18.23
C ALA A 200 22.15 -16.95 -19.14
N MET A 201 22.02 -17.15 -20.46
CA MET A 201 21.77 -16.08 -21.41
C MET A 201 20.41 -15.42 -21.19
N LEU A 202 19.35 -16.22 -21.01
CA LEU A 202 18.02 -15.70 -20.73
C LEU A 202 17.92 -14.96 -19.41
N ALA A 203 18.73 -15.31 -18.38
CA ALA A 203 18.82 -14.57 -17.14
C ALA A 203 19.25 -13.11 -17.38
N VAL A 204 20.28 -12.90 -18.20
CA VAL A 204 20.74 -11.55 -18.53
C VAL A 204 19.64 -10.76 -19.27
N VAL A 205 18.98 -11.41 -20.23
CA VAL A 205 17.87 -10.79 -20.98
C VAL A 205 16.69 -10.46 -20.05
N ALA A 206 16.32 -11.36 -19.15
CA ALA A 206 15.23 -11.18 -18.20
C ALA A 206 15.51 -10.01 -17.22
N ILE A 207 16.72 -9.92 -16.69
CA ILE A 207 17.14 -8.82 -15.82
C ILE A 207 17.07 -7.49 -16.57
N ALA A 208 17.64 -7.42 -17.77
CA ALA A 208 17.63 -6.21 -18.59
C ALA A 208 16.21 -5.76 -18.95
N ASP A 209 15.34 -6.71 -19.35
CA ASP A 209 13.93 -6.42 -19.65
C ASP A 209 13.15 -5.97 -18.41
N TYR A 210 13.37 -6.62 -17.27
CA TYR A 210 12.72 -6.22 -16.01
C TYR A 210 13.07 -4.79 -15.61
N LEU A 211 14.35 -4.42 -15.66
CA LEU A 211 14.79 -3.06 -15.34
C LEU A 211 14.21 -2.03 -16.31
N PHE A 212 14.10 -2.38 -17.58
CA PHE A 212 13.47 -1.52 -18.57
C PHE A 212 11.98 -1.35 -18.31
N GLN A 213 11.25 -2.45 -18.06
CA GLN A 213 9.81 -2.44 -17.73
C GLN A 213 9.54 -1.68 -16.44
N TYR A 214 10.39 -1.88 -15.41
CA TYR A 214 10.28 -1.16 -14.14
C TYR A 214 10.41 0.35 -14.34
N ARG A 215 11.42 0.80 -15.08
CA ARG A 215 11.60 2.23 -15.39
C ARG A 215 10.40 2.79 -16.15
N GLN A 216 9.94 2.08 -17.16
CA GLN A 216 8.79 2.51 -17.95
C GLN A 216 7.50 2.56 -17.12
N TRP A 217 7.31 1.60 -16.22
CA TRP A 217 6.19 1.60 -15.30
C TRP A 217 6.29 2.77 -14.32
N TYR A 218 7.46 2.98 -13.71
CA TYR A 218 7.69 4.08 -12.78
C TYR A 218 7.45 5.46 -13.41
N GLU A 219 7.92 5.68 -14.62
CA GLU A 219 7.66 6.90 -15.38
C GLU A 219 6.16 7.13 -15.65
N ARG A 220 5.39 6.07 -15.87
CA ARG A 220 3.93 6.18 -16.01
C ARG A 220 3.22 6.52 -14.72
N GLN A 221 3.79 6.14 -13.57
CA GLN A 221 3.23 6.44 -12.24
C GLN A 221 3.61 7.84 -11.74
N LYS A 222 4.46 8.58 -12.43
CA LYS A 222 4.78 9.96 -12.06
C LYS A 222 3.53 10.82 -12.05
N MET A 223 3.50 11.78 -11.14
CA MET A 223 2.37 12.66 -10.86
C MET A 223 2.66 14.08 -11.31
N SER A 224 1.62 14.83 -11.62
CA SER A 224 1.72 16.28 -11.75
C SER A 224 1.77 16.93 -10.35
N LEU A 225 2.32 18.15 -10.27
CA LEU A 225 2.29 18.97 -9.04
C LEU A 225 0.85 19.18 -8.51
N GLN A 226 -0.12 19.20 -9.42
CA GLN A 226 -1.52 19.40 -9.06
C GLN A 226 -2.11 18.14 -8.46
N GLU A 227 -1.89 16.99 -9.09
CA GLU A 227 -2.30 15.67 -8.58
C GLU A 227 -1.72 15.42 -7.18
N MET A 228 -0.44 15.71 -6.97
CA MET A 228 0.21 15.56 -5.67
C MET A 228 -0.42 16.45 -4.59
N LYS A 229 -0.73 17.71 -4.91
CA LYS A 229 -1.41 18.63 -3.98
C LYS A 229 -2.82 18.17 -3.63
N GLU A 230 -3.55 17.64 -4.59
CA GLU A 230 -4.90 17.10 -4.39
C GLU A 230 -4.88 15.84 -3.52
N GLU A 231 -3.92 14.96 -3.76
CA GLU A 231 -3.74 13.76 -2.94
C GLU A 231 -3.34 14.10 -1.49
N PHE A 232 -2.44 15.08 -1.29
CA PHE A 232 -2.11 15.60 0.03
C PHE A 232 -3.34 16.16 0.76
N LYS A 233 -4.19 16.92 0.04
CA LYS A 233 -5.45 17.42 0.61
C LYS A 233 -6.42 16.30 1.00
N GLN A 234 -6.48 15.24 0.21
CA GLN A 234 -7.34 14.08 0.50
C GLN A 234 -6.83 13.28 1.70
N SER A 235 -5.51 13.08 1.81
CA SER A 235 -4.90 12.28 2.88
C SER A 235 -4.83 13.01 4.22
N GLU A 236 -4.40 14.29 4.23
CA GLU A 236 -4.20 15.06 5.45
C GLU A 236 -5.33 16.04 5.76
N GLY A 237 -6.24 16.24 4.81
CA GLY A 237 -7.29 17.25 4.87
C GLY A 237 -6.78 18.65 4.47
N ASP A 238 -7.68 19.49 3.99
CA ASP A 238 -7.35 20.83 3.56
C ASP A 238 -6.90 21.70 4.76
N PRO A 239 -5.69 22.28 4.74
CA PRO A 239 -5.20 23.17 5.81
C PRO A 239 -6.12 24.34 6.08
N GLN A 240 -6.81 24.87 5.05
CA GLN A 240 -7.78 25.96 5.20
C GLN A 240 -9.01 25.50 5.99
N VAL A 241 -9.50 24.29 5.73
CA VAL A 241 -10.63 23.70 6.48
C VAL A 241 -10.24 23.45 7.93
N LYS A 242 -9.04 22.89 8.19
CA LYS A 242 -8.51 22.74 9.56
C LYS A 242 -8.40 24.08 10.29
N GLY A 243 -7.89 25.11 9.60
CA GLY A 243 -7.81 26.48 10.12
C GLY A 243 -9.20 27.04 10.46
N ARG A 244 -10.16 26.88 9.56
CA ARG A 244 -11.56 27.32 9.76
C ARG A 244 -12.23 26.63 10.94
N ILE A 245 -12.05 25.31 11.06
CA ILE A 245 -12.58 24.55 12.20
C ILE A 245 -11.99 25.05 13.51
N ARG A 246 -10.68 25.33 13.55
CA ARG A 246 -10.01 25.87 14.75
C ARG A 246 -10.56 27.25 15.13
N GLN A 247 -10.73 28.14 14.15
CA GLN A 247 -11.35 29.46 14.38
C GLN A 247 -12.79 29.35 14.89
N LEU A 248 -13.60 28.48 14.30
CA LEU A 248 -14.97 28.24 14.74
C LEU A 248 -15.04 27.68 16.18
N ARG A 249 -14.14 26.76 16.54
CA ARG A 249 -14.05 26.25 17.92
C ARG A 249 -13.70 27.36 18.90
N GLN A 250 -12.71 28.20 18.59
CA GLN A 250 -12.34 29.32 19.45
C GLN A 250 -13.47 30.34 19.60
N ALA A 251 -14.16 30.66 18.49
CA ALA A 251 -15.30 31.57 18.52
C ALA A 251 -16.45 31.01 19.39
N ARG A 252 -16.75 29.70 19.28
CA ARG A 252 -17.76 29.03 20.10
C ARG A 252 -17.36 29.01 21.58
N MET A 253 -16.11 28.73 21.92
CA MET A 253 -15.59 28.78 23.28
C MET A 253 -15.75 30.21 23.87
N LYS A 254 -15.34 31.25 23.14
CA LYS A 254 -15.52 32.64 23.56
C LYS A 254 -16.99 32.97 23.76
N LYS A 255 -17.89 32.53 22.88
CA LYS A 255 -19.33 32.77 23.01
C LYS A 255 -19.92 32.05 24.24
N ARG A 256 -19.53 30.81 24.49
CA ARG A 256 -19.94 30.06 25.70
C ARG A 256 -19.48 30.74 26.99
N MET A 257 -18.21 31.09 27.02
CA MET A 257 -17.60 31.83 28.15
C MET A 257 -18.35 33.13 28.46
N MET A 258 -18.66 33.95 27.43
CA MET A 258 -19.40 35.19 27.61
C MET A 258 -20.85 34.94 28.08
N ALA A 259 -21.48 33.86 27.59
CA ALA A 259 -22.83 33.47 28.03
C ALA A 259 -22.87 32.94 29.50
N ALA A 260 -21.73 32.54 30.06
CA ALA A 260 -21.60 32.10 31.46
C ALA A 260 -21.40 33.27 32.42
N VAL A 261 -20.92 34.43 31.95
CA VAL A 261 -20.70 35.61 32.82
C VAL A 261 -21.91 36.01 33.63
N PRO A 262 -23.17 36.01 33.11
CA PRO A 262 -24.36 36.35 33.89
C PRO A 262 -24.61 35.44 35.10
N LYS A 263 -24.00 34.24 35.13
CA LYS A 263 -24.12 33.29 36.26
C LYS A 263 -23.03 33.47 37.30
N ALA A 264 -22.13 34.40 37.12
CA ALA A 264 -21.05 34.65 38.06
C ALA A 264 -21.59 35.30 39.35
N SER A 265 -21.02 34.96 40.48
CA SER A 265 -21.31 35.54 41.77
C SER A 265 -20.52 36.84 42.02
N VAL A 266 -19.32 36.94 41.41
CA VAL A 266 -18.43 38.10 41.49
C VAL A 266 -17.48 38.13 40.30
N VAL A 267 -17.07 39.31 39.88
CA VAL A 267 -16.00 39.51 38.92
C VAL A 267 -14.83 40.23 39.56
N ILE A 268 -13.66 39.61 39.57
CA ILE A 268 -12.42 40.18 40.11
C ILE A 268 -11.65 40.77 38.94
N THR A 269 -11.26 42.05 39.10
CA THR A 269 -10.65 42.78 37.97
C THR A 269 -9.34 43.48 38.33
N ASN A 270 -8.45 43.53 37.33
CA ASN A 270 -7.46 44.57 37.24
C ASN A 270 -8.02 45.57 36.16
N PRO A 271 -8.24 46.87 36.50
CA PRO A 271 -9.11 47.77 35.72
C PRO A 271 -8.93 47.81 34.21
N THR A 272 -7.71 47.61 33.74
CA THR A 272 -7.38 47.75 32.32
C THR A 272 -7.04 46.45 31.63
N HIS A 273 -6.58 45.41 32.39
CA HIS A 273 -5.93 44.29 31.78
C HIS A 273 -6.61 42.92 32.00
N TYR A 274 -7.14 42.67 33.22
CA TYR A 274 -7.65 41.31 33.53
C TYR A 274 -9.05 41.38 34.14
N ALA A 275 -9.90 40.41 33.81
CA ALA A 275 -11.15 40.15 34.48
C ALA A 275 -11.35 38.63 34.59
N VAL A 276 -11.67 38.20 35.82
CA VAL A 276 -11.98 36.80 36.12
C VAL A 276 -13.34 36.76 36.81
N ALA A 277 -14.31 36.08 36.20
CA ALA A 277 -15.64 35.87 36.72
C ALA A 277 -15.71 34.52 37.46
N LEU A 278 -16.08 34.55 38.73
CA LEU A 278 -16.18 33.39 39.56
C LEU A 278 -17.64 33.13 39.92
N SER A 279 -18.06 31.89 39.86
CA SER A 279 -19.36 31.42 40.38
C SER A 279 -19.15 30.63 41.65
N TYR A 280 -19.95 30.95 42.68
CA TYR A 280 -19.98 30.21 43.94
C TYR A 280 -21.41 30.10 44.46
N GLU A 281 -21.85 28.89 44.68
CA GLU A 281 -23.15 28.58 45.28
C GLU A 281 -22.94 27.88 46.63
N ARG A 282 -23.89 28.06 47.55
CA ARG A 282 -23.80 27.38 48.86
C ARG A 282 -23.83 25.85 48.69
N GLY A 283 -22.78 25.20 49.16
CA GLY A 283 -22.60 23.74 49.03
C GLY A 283 -21.52 23.34 48.04
N MET A 284 -20.95 24.29 47.29
CA MET A 284 -19.76 24.03 46.46
C MET A 284 -18.49 23.98 47.34
N SER A 285 -17.57 23.07 47.00
CA SER A 285 -16.25 22.94 47.64
C SER A 285 -15.38 24.19 47.48
N ALA A 286 -15.41 24.77 46.26
CA ALA A 286 -14.66 25.93 45.89
C ALA A 286 -15.37 26.76 44.81
N PRO A 287 -15.05 28.05 44.65
CA PRO A 287 -15.51 28.86 43.53
C PRO A 287 -14.96 28.35 42.20
N VAL A 288 -15.79 28.35 41.17
CA VAL A 288 -15.46 27.94 39.80
C VAL A 288 -15.27 29.14 38.89
N CYS A 289 -14.25 29.14 38.06
CA CYS A 289 -14.01 30.20 37.07
C CYS A 289 -14.92 29.98 35.85
N VAL A 290 -15.94 30.81 35.67
CA VAL A 290 -16.87 30.74 34.52
C VAL A 290 -16.42 31.56 33.31
N ALA A 291 -15.61 32.58 33.53
CA ALA A 291 -15.02 33.37 32.45
C ALA A 291 -13.75 34.06 32.90
N LYS A 292 -12.76 34.13 31.99
CA LYS A 292 -11.56 34.94 32.19
C LYS A 292 -11.17 35.65 30.88
N GLY A 293 -10.63 36.82 30.98
CA GLY A 293 -10.23 37.57 29.80
C GLY A 293 -9.14 38.59 30.08
N VAL A 294 -8.43 38.99 29.04
CA VAL A 294 -7.42 40.03 29.04
C VAL A 294 -7.84 41.14 28.09
N ASP A 295 -7.51 42.38 28.39
CA ASP A 295 -7.73 43.56 27.58
C ASP A 295 -9.17 43.68 27.04
N THR A 296 -9.39 43.54 25.74
CA THR A 296 -10.73 43.65 25.11
C THR A 296 -11.75 42.64 25.65
N LEU A 297 -11.31 41.41 26.00
CA LEU A 297 -12.18 40.42 26.62
C LEU A 297 -12.51 40.76 28.08
N ALA A 298 -11.55 41.32 28.80
CA ALA A 298 -11.78 41.76 30.18
C ALA A 298 -12.81 42.91 30.21
N LEU A 299 -12.70 43.88 29.33
CA LEU A 299 -13.69 44.94 29.16
C LEU A 299 -15.09 44.38 28.86
N LYS A 300 -15.17 43.38 27.98
CA LYS A 300 -16.45 42.77 27.62
C LYS A 300 -17.07 41.99 28.78
N ILE A 301 -16.27 41.29 29.58
CA ILE A 301 -16.74 40.58 30.80
C ILE A 301 -17.30 41.62 31.79
N ARG A 302 -16.62 42.73 32.00
CA ARG A 302 -17.08 43.81 32.88
C ARG A 302 -18.36 44.46 32.38
N GLU A 303 -18.48 44.74 31.08
CA GLU A 303 -19.72 45.27 30.47
C GLU A 303 -20.91 44.33 30.72
N ILE A 304 -20.72 43.03 30.51
CA ILE A 304 -21.79 42.03 30.78
C ILE A 304 -22.10 41.93 32.26
N ALA A 305 -21.08 41.92 33.12
CA ALA A 305 -21.27 41.89 34.55
C ALA A 305 -22.06 43.12 35.06
N GLY A 306 -21.76 44.31 34.55
CA GLY A 306 -22.52 45.52 34.90
C GLY A 306 -23.98 45.50 34.41
N LYS A 307 -24.27 44.89 33.24
CA LYS A 307 -25.62 44.73 32.72
C LYS A 307 -26.49 43.74 33.52
N HIS A 308 -25.87 42.84 34.24
CA HIS A 308 -26.54 41.79 35.06
C HIS A 308 -26.39 41.99 36.56
N ASP A 309 -26.01 43.23 37.01
CA ASP A 309 -25.86 43.58 38.42
C ASP A 309 -24.91 42.66 39.19
N ILE A 310 -23.87 42.14 38.51
CA ILE A 310 -22.87 41.30 39.15
C ILE A 310 -21.83 42.19 39.78
N PRO A 311 -21.51 42.00 41.07
CA PRO A 311 -20.52 42.79 41.76
C PRO A 311 -19.14 42.68 41.12
N ILE A 312 -18.52 43.83 40.82
CA ILE A 312 -17.17 43.94 40.29
C ILE A 312 -16.28 44.42 41.42
N VAL A 313 -15.28 43.62 41.76
CA VAL A 313 -14.30 43.95 42.81
C VAL A 313 -12.94 44.14 42.17
N GLU A 314 -12.34 45.26 42.48
CA GLU A 314 -11.02 45.64 42.02
C GLU A 314 -9.94 45.08 42.93
N ASN A 315 -9.17 44.11 42.46
CA ASN A 315 -8.01 43.56 43.14
C ASN A 315 -6.96 43.11 42.14
N VAL A 316 -6.00 43.99 41.88
CA VAL A 316 -4.99 43.83 40.84
C VAL A 316 -4.11 42.56 41.01
N PRO A 317 -3.55 42.30 42.23
CA PRO A 317 -2.72 41.11 42.42
C PRO A 317 -3.51 39.82 42.24
N LEU A 318 -4.71 39.76 42.81
CA LEU A 318 -5.53 38.55 42.74
C LEU A 318 -6.09 38.29 41.35
N ALA A 319 -6.51 39.32 40.60
CA ALA A 319 -6.99 39.18 39.25
C ALA A 319 -5.90 38.63 38.30
N ARG A 320 -4.65 39.09 38.48
CA ARG A 320 -3.50 38.60 37.73
C ARG A 320 -3.15 37.14 38.08
N ALA A 321 -3.12 36.82 39.35
CA ALA A 321 -2.83 35.47 39.84
C ALA A 321 -3.89 34.46 39.34
N LEU A 322 -5.17 34.76 39.50
CA LEU A 322 -6.27 33.91 39.05
C LEU A 322 -6.28 33.73 37.55
N TYR A 323 -6.01 34.79 36.76
CA TYR A 323 -5.94 34.67 35.31
C TYR A 323 -4.85 33.69 34.86
N ALA A 324 -3.69 33.70 35.54
CA ALA A 324 -2.55 32.85 35.22
C ALA A 324 -2.74 31.37 35.61
N THR A 325 -3.39 31.14 36.77
CA THR A 325 -3.43 29.81 37.42
C THR A 325 -4.74 29.05 37.23
N VAL A 326 -5.86 29.72 36.96
CA VAL A 326 -7.18 29.06 36.89
C VAL A 326 -7.61 28.85 35.45
N GLU A 327 -8.08 27.65 35.12
CA GLU A 327 -8.70 27.38 33.80
C GLU A 327 -10.21 27.68 33.85
N ILE A 328 -10.81 27.85 32.66
CA ILE A 328 -12.26 28.07 32.53
C ILE A 328 -12.97 26.74 32.89
N ASP A 329 -14.07 26.85 33.62
CA ASP A 329 -14.85 25.74 34.18
C ASP A 329 -14.09 24.90 35.24
N ALA A 330 -12.95 25.38 35.74
CA ALA A 330 -12.20 24.75 36.82
C ALA A 330 -12.37 25.48 38.15
N GLU A 331 -12.22 24.72 39.27
CA GLU A 331 -12.14 25.29 40.61
C GLU A 331 -10.85 26.12 40.76
N ILE A 332 -10.90 27.17 41.61
CA ILE A 332 -9.70 27.96 41.87
C ILE A 332 -8.70 27.12 42.67
N PRO A 333 -7.38 27.34 42.53
CA PRO A 333 -6.36 26.67 43.34
C PRO A 333 -6.49 27.06 44.82
N VAL A 334 -6.13 26.11 45.71
CA VAL A 334 -6.20 26.24 47.17
C VAL A 334 -5.47 27.48 47.69
N GLU A 335 -4.37 27.87 47.00
CA GLU A 335 -3.57 29.04 47.32
C GLU A 335 -4.37 30.37 47.29
N HIS A 336 -5.45 30.41 46.52
CA HIS A 336 -6.29 31.61 46.37
C HIS A 336 -7.60 31.56 47.17
N TYR A 337 -7.88 30.47 47.90
CA TYR A 337 -9.14 30.29 48.63
C TYR A 337 -9.40 31.41 49.61
N HIS A 338 -8.41 31.74 50.44
CA HIS A 338 -8.59 32.77 51.49
C HIS A 338 -8.95 34.14 50.91
N ALA A 339 -8.20 34.60 49.91
CA ALA A 339 -8.42 35.91 49.31
C ALA A 339 -9.75 35.98 48.51
N VAL A 340 -10.15 34.88 47.85
CA VAL A 340 -11.43 34.82 47.15
C VAL A 340 -12.61 34.71 48.11
N ALA A 341 -12.46 33.92 49.19
CA ALA A 341 -13.49 33.78 50.23
C ALA A 341 -13.80 35.09 50.92
N GLU A 342 -12.79 35.92 51.23
CA GLU A 342 -12.97 37.25 51.80
C GLU A 342 -13.79 38.16 50.84
N ILE A 343 -13.48 38.15 49.56
CA ILE A 343 -14.20 38.96 48.53
C ILE A 343 -15.66 38.45 48.42
N ILE A 344 -15.86 37.12 48.31
CA ILE A 344 -17.22 36.56 48.22
C ILE A 344 -18.03 36.86 49.48
N GLY A 345 -17.42 36.71 50.66
CA GLY A 345 -18.03 37.05 51.94
C GLY A 345 -18.49 38.53 52.01
N TYR A 346 -17.63 39.44 51.59
CA TYR A 346 -17.93 40.87 51.48
C TYR A 346 -19.11 41.12 50.54
N VAL A 347 -19.09 40.56 49.34
CA VAL A 347 -20.16 40.69 48.34
C VAL A 347 -21.49 40.11 48.83
N MET A 348 -21.47 38.98 49.54
CA MET A 348 -22.67 38.38 50.09
C MET A 348 -23.26 39.23 51.26
N SER A 349 -22.41 39.89 52.03
CA SER A 349 -22.87 40.80 53.12
C SER A 349 -23.53 42.04 52.55
N LEU A 350 -23.00 42.61 51.49
CA LEU A 350 -23.58 43.76 50.75
C LEU A 350 -24.98 43.40 50.18
N LYS A 351 -25.13 42.25 49.55
CA LYS A 351 -26.44 41.78 49.04
C LYS A 351 -27.49 41.57 50.14
N ARG A 352 -27.10 41.12 51.34
CA ARG A 352 -28.02 41.02 52.53
C ARG A 352 -28.43 42.36 53.07
N GLY A 353 -27.50 43.33 53.11
CA GLY A 353 -27.81 44.71 53.55
C GLY A 353 -28.77 45.46 52.68
N LEU A 354 -28.75 45.19 51.39
CA LEU A 354 -29.64 45.79 50.38
C LEU A 354 -31.05 45.15 50.38
N SER A 355 -31.17 43.86 50.71
CA SER A 355 -32.47 43.16 50.83
C SER A 355 -33.25 43.55 52.10
N GLY A 356 -32.54 43.90 53.19
CA GLY A 356 -33.15 44.36 54.42
C GLY A 356 -33.63 45.79 54.42
N ARG A 357 -33.36 46.61 53.43
CA ARG A 357 -33.82 47.96 53.25
C ARG A 357 -35.04 48.12 52.31
N ARG A 358 -35.50 47.05 51.74
CA ARG A 358 -36.69 46.99 50.89
C ARG A 358 -37.87 46.19 51.47
N ALA A 359 -37.82 45.85 52.74
CA ALA A 359 -38.94 45.25 53.45
C ALA A 359 -39.59 46.31 54.35
#